data_3749d38fc64fc9c8648b06bc223c5079
#
_entry.id   3749d38fc64fc9c8648b06bc223c5079
#
_cell.length_a   1.000
_cell.length_b   1.000
_cell.length_c   1.000
_cell.angle_alpha   90.00
_cell.angle_beta   90.00
_cell.angle_gamma   90.00
#
_symmetry.space_group_name_H-M   'P 1'
#
loop_
_entity.id
_entity.type
_entity.pdbx_description
1 polymer ?
#
loop_
_entity_poly.entity_id
_entity_poly.type
_entity_poly.pdbx_seq_one_letter_code
_entity_poly.pdbx_strand_id
1 'polypeptide(L)'
;MYILLMGPPGAGKGTQAEKLIRDYGIPQIATGDMFRAAVKSGTALGKEAKSYMDKGALVPDSVTIGIVKERLAQDDCKKGWILDGFPRTTAQAAALDTILHELGIRRTALSLIHISEPTRHSLI
;
A
#
# COMPACT_ATOMS: atom_id res chain seq x y z
N MET A 1 11.77 1.89 8.64
CA MET A 1 10.70 2.89 8.66
C MET A 1 9.49 2.40 7.87
N TYR A 2 8.33 2.47 8.47
CA TYR A 2 7.09 1.97 7.87
C TYR A 2 6.11 3.13 7.76
N ILE A 3 5.67 3.43 6.54
CA ILE A 3 4.88 4.64 6.26
C ILE A 3 3.61 4.27 5.50
N LEU A 4 2.47 4.77 5.99
CA LEU A 4 1.22 4.78 5.25
C LEU A 4 1.06 6.14 4.60
N LEU A 5 1.00 6.17 3.28
CA LEU A 5 0.85 7.41 2.52
C LEU A 5 -0.59 7.48 2.00
N MET A 6 -1.34 8.44 2.50
CA MET A 6 -2.75 8.62 2.18
C MET A 6 -2.96 9.95 1.47
N GLY A 7 -3.94 9.99 0.61
CA GLY A 7 -4.29 11.22 -0.11
C GLY A 7 -4.66 10.93 -1.55
N PRO A 8 -5.32 11.89 -2.23
CA PRO A 8 -5.68 11.73 -3.61
C PRO A 8 -4.47 11.82 -4.54
N PRO A 9 -4.51 11.16 -5.70
CA PRO A 9 -3.45 11.28 -6.70
C PRO A 9 -3.25 12.74 -7.12
N GLY A 10 -2.01 13.15 -7.30
CA GLY A 10 -1.68 14.49 -7.76
C GLY A 10 -1.62 15.57 -6.70
N ALA A 11 -1.85 15.24 -5.43
CA ALA A 11 -1.80 16.21 -4.31
C ALA A 11 -0.40 16.32 -3.68
N GLY A 12 0.66 16.09 -4.46
CA GLY A 12 2.03 16.08 -3.95
C GLY A 12 2.45 14.75 -3.35
N LYS A 13 1.60 13.73 -3.42
CA LYS A 13 1.85 12.41 -2.83
C LYS A 13 3.06 11.72 -3.47
N GLY A 14 3.18 11.78 -4.78
CA GLY A 14 4.31 11.22 -5.50
C GLY A 14 5.63 11.88 -5.13
N THR A 15 5.63 13.21 -4.99
CA THR A 15 6.82 13.97 -4.60
C THR A 15 7.29 13.58 -3.21
N GLN A 16 6.38 13.45 -2.25
CA GLN A 16 6.71 13.01 -0.90
C GLN A 16 7.28 11.60 -0.90
N ALA A 17 6.66 10.69 -1.66
CA ALA A 17 7.13 9.32 -1.76
C ALA A 17 8.53 9.24 -2.35
N GLU A 18 8.81 9.97 -3.41
CA GLU A 18 10.12 10.01 -4.04
C GLU A 18 11.20 10.48 -3.06
N LYS A 19 10.90 11.51 -2.29
CA LYS A 19 11.82 12.03 -1.28
C LYS A 19 12.12 10.99 -0.22
N LEU A 20 11.11 10.30 0.28
CA LEU A 20 11.27 9.27 1.30
C LEU A 20 12.04 8.07 0.78
N ILE A 21 11.80 7.65 -0.46
CA ILE A 21 12.54 6.57 -1.09
C ILE A 21 14.02 6.93 -1.17
N ARG A 22 14.32 8.15 -1.60
CA ARG A 22 15.69 8.61 -1.75
C ARG A 22 16.41 8.73 -0.40
N ASP A 23 15.71 9.27 0.61
CA ASP A 23 16.32 9.55 1.92
C ASP A 23 16.50 8.28 2.75
N TYR A 24 15.58 7.31 2.63
CA TYR A 24 15.57 6.12 3.49
C TYR A 24 15.84 4.81 2.74
N GLY A 25 15.86 4.82 1.42
CA GLY A 25 16.13 3.62 0.63
C GLY A 25 15.08 2.53 0.77
N ILE A 26 13.83 2.91 1.02
CA ILE A 26 12.72 1.96 1.19
C ILE A 26 11.82 1.96 -0.05
N PRO A 27 11.20 0.80 -0.38
CA PRO A 27 10.34 0.73 -1.56
C PRO A 27 8.99 1.40 -1.33
N GLN A 28 8.44 1.96 -2.41
CA GLN A 28 7.06 2.43 -2.45
C GLN A 28 6.18 1.32 -3.02
N ILE A 29 5.11 1.00 -2.30
CA ILE A 29 4.20 -0.08 -2.66
C ILE A 29 2.82 0.51 -2.86
N ALA A 30 2.38 0.58 -4.12
CA ALA A 30 1.03 1.00 -4.47
C ALA A 30 0.17 -0.22 -4.78
N THR A 31 -1.13 -0.15 -4.49
CA THR A 31 -2.05 -1.26 -4.70
C THR A 31 -2.05 -1.75 -6.15
N GLY A 32 -2.10 -0.82 -7.11
CA GLY A 32 -2.06 -1.18 -8.53
C GLY A 32 -0.80 -1.93 -8.93
N ASP A 33 0.35 -1.48 -8.41
CA ASP A 33 1.63 -2.13 -8.67
C ASP A 33 1.69 -3.52 -8.06
N MET A 34 1.13 -3.70 -6.87
CA MET A 34 1.04 -5.01 -6.22
C MET A 34 0.22 -5.99 -7.04
N PHE A 35 -0.92 -5.55 -7.57
CA PHE A 35 -1.76 -6.39 -8.41
C PHE A 35 -1.03 -6.79 -9.69
N ARG A 36 -0.40 -5.85 -10.37
CA ARG A 36 0.35 -6.13 -11.60
C ARG A 36 1.49 -7.10 -11.34
N ALA A 37 2.21 -6.92 -10.25
CA ALA A 37 3.31 -7.82 -9.88
C ALA A 37 2.80 -9.23 -9.55
N ALA A 38 1.69 -9.34 -8.82
CA ALA A 38 1.10 -10.62 -8.48
C ALA A 38 0.61 -11.37 -9.72
N VAL A 39 -0.04 -10.67 -10.65
CA VAL A 39 -0.51 -11.23 -11.91
C VAL A 39 0.68 -11.73 -12.75
N LYS A 40 1.72 -10.92 -12.84
CA LYS A 40 2.93 -11.26 -13.59
C LYS A 40 3.65 -12.47 -13.00
N SER A 41 3.69 -12.56 -11.68
CA SER A 41 4.33 -13.68 -10.98
C SER A 41 3.52 -14.97 -11.06
N GLY A 42 2.24 -14.91 -11.42
CA GLY A 42 1.39 -16.08 -11.57
C GLY A 42 1.04 -16.78 -10.26
N THR A 43 1.07 -16.05 -9.14
CA THR A 43 0.65 -16.62 -7.85
C THR A 43 -0.84 -16.93 -7.86
N ALA A 44 -1.29 -17.79 -6.93
CA ALA A 44 -2.71 -18.12 -6.82
C ALA A 44 -3.57 -16.87 -6.63
N LEU A 45 -3.15 -15.96 -5.75
CA LEU A 45 -3.85 -14.70 -5.50
C LEU A 45 -3.78 -13.77 -6.71
N GLY A 46 -2.66 -13.75 -7.43
CA GLY A 46 -2.53 -12.99 -8.66
C GLY A 46 -3.47 -13.45 -9.75
N LYS A 47 -3.62 -14.75 -9.93
CA LYS A 47 -4.57 -15.32 -10.89
C LYS A 47 -6.01 -14.98 -10.51
N GLU A 48 -6.33 -15.05 -9.24
CA GLU A 48 -7.65 -14.69 -8.72
C GLU A 48 -7.94 -13.21 -8.97
N ALA A 49 -7.01 -12.32 -8.63
CA ALA A 49 -7.14 -10.89 -8.88
C ALA A 49 -7.34 -10.60 -10.37
N LYS A 50 -6.58 -11.27 -11.25
CA LYS A 50 -6.71 -11.11 -12.69
C LYS A 50 -8.11 -11.45 -13.17
N SER A 51 -8.71 -12.51 -12.65
CA SER A 51 -10.05 -12.92 -13.03
C SER A 51 -11.08 -11.80 -12.78
N TYR A 52 -10.96 -11.07 -11.67
CA TYR A 52 -11.83 -9.92 -11.40
C TYR A 52 -11.49 -8.73 -12.27
N MET A 53 -10.21 -8.44 -12.46
CA MET A 53 -9.76 -7.32 -13.30
C MET A 53 -10.20 -7.48 -14.76
N ASP A 54 -10.10 -8.68 -15.31
CA ASP A 54 -10.51 -8.98 -16.69
C ASP A 54 -12.01 -8.80 -16.89
N LYS A 55 -12.80 -8.99 -15.85
CA LYS A 55 -14.25 -8.78 -15.89
C LYS A 55 -14.66 -7.33 -15.63
N GLY A 56 -13.69 -6.46 -15.33
CA GLY A 56 -13.97 -5.10 -14.91
C GLY A 56 -14.60 -5.00 -13.54
N ALA A 57 -14.53 -6.05 -12.74
CA ALA A 57 -15.08 -6.10 -11.39
C ALA A 57 -14.02 -5.65 -10.35
N LEU A 58 -14.49 -5.20 -9.19
CA LEU A 58 -13.59 -4.86 -8.08
C LEU A 58 -13.00 -6.13 -7.49
N VAL A 59 -11.71 -6.09 -7.18
CA VAL A 59 -11.04 -7.20 -6.48
C VAL A 59 -11.53 -7.21 -5.04
N PRO A 60 -12.00 -8.38 -4.54
CA PRO A 60 -12.46 -8.47 -3.15
C PRO A 60 -11.36 -8.14 -2.14
N ASP A 61 -11.75 -7.60 -0.97
CA ASP A 61 -10.81 -7.26 0.08
C ASP A 61 -9.93 -8.44 0.51
N SER A 62 -10.50 -9.65 0.56
CA SER A 62 -9.73 -10.85 0.94
C SER A 62 -8.55 -11.11 0.01
N VAL A 63 -8.75 -10.91 -1.29
CA VAL A 63 -7.70 -11.07 -2.29
C VAL A 63 -6.67 -9.94 -2.17
N THR A 64 -7.15 -8.70 -2.05
CA THR A 64 -6.30 -7.52 -1.87
C THR A 64 -5.41 -7.68 -0.63
N ILE A 65 -5.99 -8.06 0.49
CA ILE A 65 -5.28 -8.26 1.75
C ILE A 65 -4.20 -9.33 1.62
N GLY A 66 -4.52 -10.43 0.96
CA GLY A 66 -3.55 -11.50 0.72
C GLY A 66 -2.36 -11.05 -0.13
N ILE A 67 -2.62 -10.27 -1.16
CA ILE A 67 -1.58 -9.73 -2.04
C ILE A 67 -0.69 -8.74 -1.28
N VAL A 68 -1.28 -7.88 -0.46
CA VAL A 68 -0.53 -6.94 0.39
C VAL A 68 0.37 -7.71 1.35
N LYS A 69 -0.17 -8.73 2.01
CA LYS A 69 0.61 -9.56 2.94
C LYS A 69 1.81 -10.20 2.25
N GLU A 70 1.61 -10.79 1.09
CA GLU A 70 2.70 -11.41 0.32
C GLU A 70 3.76 -10.38 -0.06
N ARG A 71 3.34 -9.19 -0.48
CA ARG A 71 4.28 -8.14 -0.89
C ARG A 71 5.10 -7.61 0.29
N LEU A 72 4.47 -7.37 1.42
CA LEU A 72 5.15 -6.85 2.61
C LEU A 72 6.09 -7.86 3.26
N ALA A 73 5.92 -9.14 2.96
CA ALA A 73 6.79 -10.20 3.47
C ALA A 73 8.07 -10.39 2.65
N GLN A 74 8.22 -9.69 1.51
CA GLN A 74 9.40 -9.81 0.67
C GLN A 74 10.62 -9.14 1.31
N ASP A 75 11.80 -9.60 0.90
CA ASP A 75 13.07 -9.17 1.50
C ASP A 75 13.33 -7.67 1.39
N ASP A 76 12.91 -7.04 0.31
CA ASP A 76 13.10 -5.60 0.11
C ASP A 76 12.26 -4.75 1.07
N CYS A 77 11.28 -5.35 1.73
CA CYS A 77 10.42 -4.68 2.71
C CYS A 77 10.91 -4.80 4.15
N LYS A 78 11.97 -5.53 4.40
CA LYS A 78 12.46 -5.78 5.77
C LYS A 78 12.94 -4.53 6.48
N LYS A 79 13.52 -3.58 5.76
CA LYS A 79 14.02 -2.32 6.32
C LYS A 79 12.92 -1.29 6.49
N GLY A 80 11.82 -1.47 5.82
CA GLY A 80 10.70 -0.56 5.81
C GLY A 80 10.04 -0.49 4.45
N TRP A 81 8.98 0.30 4.36
CA TRP A 81 8.22 0.45 3.12
C TRP A 81 7.32 1.68 3.22
N ILE A 82 6.90 2.14 2.05
CA ILE A 82 5.85 3.17 1.92
C ILE A 82 4.66 2.48 1.28
N LEU A 83 3.55 2.40 1.98
CA LEU A 83 2.32 1.80 1.49
C LEU A 83 1.38 2.90 1.02
N ASP A 84 1.09 2.92 -0.26
CA ASP A 84 0.32 3.97 -0.92
C ASP A 84 -1.03 3.43 -1.40
N GLY A 85 -2.10 4.06 -0.96
CA GLY A 85 -3.45 3.70 -1.36
C GLY A 85 -4.07 2.52 -0.63
N PHE A 86 -3.47 2.09 0.48
CA PHE A 86 -3.98 1.03 1.34
C PHE A 86 -3.67 1.40 2.80
N PRO A 87 -4.56 1.23 3.75
CA PRO A 87 -5.93 0.72 3.60
C PRO A 87 -6.90 1.77 3.05
N ARG A 88 -7.95 1.33 2.37
CA ARG A 88 -9.04 2.19 1.86
C ARG A 88 -10.37 1.93 2.54
N THR A 89 -10.48 0.80 3.22
CA THR A 89 -11.69 0.41 3.95
C THR A 89 -11.34 0.04 5.39
N THR A 90 -12.35 0.03 6.26
CA THR A 90 -12.17 -0.39 7.65
C THR A 90 -11.70 -1.84 7.73
N ALA A 91 -12.23 -2.71 6.89
CA ALA A 91 -11.81 -4.10 6.84
C ALA A 91 -10.34 -4.25 6.46
N GLN A 92 -9.87 -3.47 5.49
CA GLN A 92 -8.47 -3.44 5.10
C GLN A 92 -7.58 -2.91 6.21
N ALA A 93 -8.03 -1.89 6.95
CA ALA A 93 -7.28 -1.33 8.06
C ALA A 93 -7.09 -2.36 9.19
N ALA A 94 -8.15 -3.09 9.54
CA ALA A 94 -8.08 -4.15 10.54
C ALA A 94 -7.14 -5.27 10.10
N ALA A 95 -7.20 -5.65 8.82
CA ALA A 95 -6.32 -6.66 8.26
C ALA A 95 -4.86 -6.22 8.25
N LEU A 96 -4.59 -4.94 7.99
CA LEU A 96 -3.25 -4.40 8.04
C LEU A 96 -2.65 -4.52 9.44
N ASP A 97 -3.43 -4.23 10.49
CA ASP A 97 -2.96 -4.44 11.87
C ASP A 97 -2.54 -5.89 12.11
N THR A 98 -3.30 -6.85 11.61
CA THR A 98 -2.98 -8.28 11.71
C THR A 98 -1.69 -8.61 10.95
N ILE A 99 -1.55 -8.09 9.74
CA ILE A 99 -0.35 -8.29 8.92
C ILE A 99 0.89 -7.74 9.63
N LEU A 100 0.81 -6.55 10.18
CA LEU A 100 1.92 -5.93 10.90
C LEU A 100 2.32 -6.78 12.09
N HIS A 101 1.35 -7.29 12.83
CA HIS A 101 1.60 -8.17 13.97
C HIS A 101 2.31 -9.46 13.54
N GLU A 102 1.85 -10.09 12.47
CA GLU A 102 2.46 -11.31 11.93
C GLU A 102 3.89 -11.09 11.46
N LEU A 103 4.19 -9.90 10.94
CA LEU A 103 5.53 -9.53 10.47
C LEU A 103 6.44 -9.04 11.59
N GLY A 104 5.93 -8.95 12.81
CA GLY A 104 6.70 -8.46 13.96
C GLY A 104 6.91 -6.95 13.96
N ILE A 105 6.09 -6.21 13.22
CA ILE A 105 6.18 -4.74 13.14
C ILE A 105 5.27 -4.15 14.21
N ARG A 106 5.85 -3.33 15.07
CA ARG A 106 5.08 -2.65 16.12
C ARG A 106 4.28 -1.50 15.51
N ARG A 107 3.05 -1.35 15.95
CA ARG A 107 2.17 -0.26 15.52
C ARG A 107 2.82 1.11 15.74
N THR A 108 3.60 1.27 16.80
CA THR A 108 4.31 2.50 17.12
C THR A 108 5.42 2.83 16.11
N ALA A 109 5.86 1.85 15.33
CA ALA A 109 6.85 2.05 14.27
C ALA A 109 6.22 2.54 12.96
N LEU A 110 4.89 2.59 12.88
CA LEU A 110 4.16 2.98 11.69
C LEU A 110 3.88 4.48 11.71
N SER A 111 4.25 5.18 10.65
CA SER A 111 3.96 6.59 10.47
C SER A 111 2.87 6.78 9.45
N LEU A 112 1.91 7.64 9.75
CA LEU A 112 0.83 7.99 8.83
C LEU A 112 1.07 9.37 8.27
N ILE A 113 1.20 9.47 6.96
CA ILE A 113 1.30 10.74 6.25
C ILE A 113 0.06 10.92 5.41
N HIS A 114 -0.73 11.93 5.73
CA HIS A 114 -1.94 12.27 5.01
C HIS A 114 -1.70 13.54 4.20
N ILE A 115 -1.79 13.43 2.88
CA ILE A 115 -1.59 14.54 1.97
C ILE A 115 -2.97 14.98 1.46
N SER A 116 -3.37 16.18 1.85
CA SER A 116 -4.63 16.77 1.41
C SER A 116 -4.44 17.49 0.09
N GLU A 117 -5.50 17.51 -0.75
CA GLU A 117 -5.48 18.34 -1.93
C GLU A 117 -5.33 19.81 -1.51
N PRO A 118 -4.53 20.59 -2.27
CA PRO A 118 -4.53 22.03 -2.08
C PRO A 118 -5.94 22.56 -2.34
N THR A 119 -6.54 23.13 -1.33
CA THR A 119 -7.87 23.70 -1.44
C THR A 119 -7.80 25.18 -1.10
N ARG A 120 -8.88 25.89 -1.39
CA ARG A 120 -8.98 27.30 -1.01
C ARG A 120 -8.84 27.47 0.51
N HIS A 121 -9.29 26.49 1.27
CA HIS A 121 -9.21 26.52 2.73
C HIS A 121 -7.78 26.47 3.22
N SER A 122 -6.92 25.75 2.53
CA SER A 122 -5.52 25.62 2.93
C SER A 122 -4.70 26.88 2.65
N LEU A 123 -5.24 27.81 1.87
CA LEU A 123 -4.56 29.05 1.51
C LEU A 123 -4.92 30.23 2.41
N ILE A 124 -5.83 30.04 3.33
CA ILE A 124 -6.32 31.13 4.18
C ILE A 124 -5.63 31.14 5.54
#